data_a6240ee603def80235708421927877cc
#
_entry.id   a6240ee603def80235708421927877cc
#
_cell.length_a   1.000
_cell.length_b   1.000
_cell.length_c   1.000
_cell.angle_alpha   90.00
_cell.angle_beta   90.00
_cell.angle_gamma   90.00
#
_symmetry.space_group_name_H-M   'P 1'
#
loop_
_entity.id
_entity.type
_entity.pdbx_description
1 polymer ?
#
loop_
_entity_poly.entity_id
_entity_poly.type
_entity_poly.pdbx_seq_one_letter_code
_entity_poly.pdbx_strand_id
1 'polypeptide(L)'
;MLDGEEVILLLERSRTEYSAINTTVAMAARIIAILTGYLTRVAFTRTLSEDYLGINGLFTDILNILALSELGVETAITYALYRPISEGDTEKQKSLMYLYRKFYRVIALTVLVAGLLIIPFMDVLIKDQPQVDHLILIYLMCLFNSVLSYLLIYKRTLISAHQMGYIGVLYQAIFIILQNAVQVAVLTITGNYFLFLSAPLLCIMGENYAISRKADRMYPYLKEKDILPLSQEERRDIYQNIRAMLTHKIGNVLVNNTDNLLLSALVGTLSVGRYSNYYLVIGSVRQVLNQVFQGITASVGNLGVEESKEHMKRIFEAAFFVGQWIFGLAAICLFEILDSFVELSFGGQYVFARDVTLILCVNFYLTGMRQATLVFRDSMGIFKYDRYKAIPEALVNLVMSIILGRMLGAMGIFLGTMVSTVTTSLWIEPYMLYKHRLEISSKPYFLRYFLYAAVTFVMWFLEDRLCQHIAGGPFFICIFRLLVCVFITNLVFLLLYHRTGEFQMLRGEALKLLRKWFPGFFTVFKP
;
A
#
# COMPACT_ATOMS: atom_id res chain seq x y z
N MET A 1 -6.64 -11.20 -31.33
CA MET A 1 -6.53 -12.67 -31.41
C MET A 1 -5.05 -12.97 -31.41
N LEU A 2 -4.49 -13.43 -30.31
CA LEU A 2 -3.13 -13.94 -30.30
C LEU A 2 -3.22 -15.39 -30.79
N ASP A 3 -2.54 -15.71 -31.90
CA ASP A 3 -2.52 -17.05 -32.49
C ASP A 3 -1.77 -18.02 -31.57
N GLY A 4 -2.06 -19.33 -31.72
CA GLY A 4 -1.44 -20.38 -30.90
C GLY A 4 0.10 -20.37 -30.91
N GLU A 5 0.74 -19.81 -31.92
CA GLU A 5 2.20 -19.59 -31.99
C GLU A 5 2.68 -18.49 -31.01
N GLU A 6 1.90 -17.43 -30.79
CA GLU A 6 2.24 -16.42 -29.77
C GLU A 6 2.18 -16.97 -28.35
N VAL A 7 1.30 -17.93 -28.07
CA VAL A 7 1.22 -18.62 -26.78
C VAL A 7 2.44 -19.51 -26.55
N ILE A 8 2.96 -20.16 -27.58
CA ILE A 8 4.17 -21.00 -27.49
C ILE A 8 5.43 -20.15 -27.31
N LEU A 9 5.54 -19.02 -28.01
CA LEU A 9 6.63 -18.05 -27.84
C LEU A 9 6.63 -17.42 -26.43
N LEU A 10 5.48 -17.30 -25.75
CA LEU A 10 5.37 -16.83 -24.39
C LEU A 10 5.83 -17.85 -23.34
N LEU A 11 5.85 -19.15 -23.66
CA LEU A 11 6.28 -20.23 -22.76
C LEU A 11 7.81 -20.41 -22.70
N GLU A 12 8.57 -19.83 -23.62
CA GLU A 12 10.05 -19.95 -23.69
C GLU A 12 10.81 -18.81 -22.99
N ARG A 13 10.12 -17.80 -22.43
CA ARG A 13 10.80 -16.68 -21.76
C ARG A 13 11.45 -17.09 -20.44
N SER A 14 12.64 -16.57 -20.18
CA SER A 14 13.34 -16.81 -18.92
C SER A 14 12.58 -16.23 -17.73
N ARG A 15 12.76 -16.81 -16.53
CA ARG A 15 12.16 -16.29 -15.27
C ARG A 15 12.50 -14.82 -15.03
N THR A 16 13.68 -14.38 -15.43
CA THR A 16 14.15 -12.99 -15.31
C THR A 16 13.38 -12.05 -16.22
N GLU A 17 13.07 -12.48 -17.47
CA GLU A 17 12.27 -11.71 -18.41
C GLU A 17 10.83 -11.53 -17.92
N TYR A 18 10.19 -12.58 -17.41
CA TYR A 18 8.87 -12.48 -16.79
C TYR A 18 8.87 -11.55 -15.60
N SER A 19 9.89 -11.60 -14.75
CA SER A 19 10.02 -10.71 -13.60
C SER A 19 10.14 -9.25 -14.03
N ALA A 20 10.95 -8.96 -15.05
CA ALA A 20 11.12 -7.61 -15.60
C ALA A 20 9.81 -7.08 -16.21
N ILE A 21 9.09 -7.88 -16.99
CA ILE A 21 7.80 -7.50 -17.58
C ILE A 21 6.76 -7.27 -16.48
N ASN A 22 6.62 -8.19 -15.53
CA ASN A 22 5.69 -8.06 -14.43
C ASN A 22 5.93 -6.75 -13.65
N THR A 23 7.18 -6.43 -13.34
CA THR A 23 7.55 -5.21 -12.61
C THR A 23 7.23 -3.96 -13.42
N THR A 24 7.63 -3.91 -14.68
CA THR A 24 7.42 -2.74 -15.54
C THR A 24 5.93 -2.47 -15.76
N VAL A 25 5.14 -3.51 -16.07
CA VAL A 25 3.69 -3.40 -16.26
C VAL A 25 3.01 -2.99 -14.95
N ALA A 26 3.41 -3.56 -13.82
CA ALA A 26 2.85 -3.19 -12.52
C ALA A 26 3.13 -1.72 -12.16
N MET A 27 4.34 -1.22 -12.43
CA MET A 27 4.70 0.19 -12.20
C MET A 27 3.89 1.13 -13.10
N ALA A 28 3.81 0.85 -14.40
CA ALA A 28 3.04 1.67 -15.33
C ALA A 28 1.54 1.67 -14.96
N ALA A 29 0.95 0.52 -14.68
CA ALA A 29 -0.42 0.39 -14.24
C ALA A 29 -0.69 1.17 -12.93
N ARG A 30 0.28 1.17 -12.02
CA ARG A 30 0.16 1.89 -10.75
C ARG A 30 0.14 3.40 -10.93
N ILE A 31 1.03 3.94 -11.76
CA ILE A 31 1.08 5.37 -12.09
C ILE A 31 -0.24 5.79 -12.73
N ILE A 32 -0.73 5.02 -13.69
CA ILE A 32 -2.02 5.29 -14.36
C ILE A 32 -3.18 5.27 -13.36
N ALA A 33 -3.22 4.28 -12.46
CA ALA A 33 -4.25 4.20 -11.43
C ALA A 33 -4.24 5.40 -10.47
N ILE A 34 -3.05 5.88 -10.07
CA ILE A 34 -2.90 7.08 -9.23
C ILE A 34 -3.43 8.31 -9.97
N LEU A 35 -3.02 8.53 -11.22
CA LEU A 35 -3.42 9.69 -12.00
C LEU A 35 -4.93 9.69 -12.29
N THR A 36 -5.49 8.58 -12.74
CA THR A 36 -6.92 8.47 -13.02
C THR A 36 -7.76 8.56 -11.75
N GLY A 37 -7.32 7.94 -10.66
CA GLY A 37 -7.96 8.04 -9.34
C GLY A 37 -7.96 9.47 -8.80
N TYR A 38 -6.85 10.22 -8.99
CA TYR A 38 -6.78 11.63 -8.64
C TYR A 38 -7.80 12.48 -9.43
N LEU A 39 -7.89 12.28 -10.76
CA LEU A 39 -8.87 12.99 -11.59
C LEU A 39 -10.30 12.69 -11.15
N THR A 40 -10.60 11.43 -10.84
CA THR A 40 -11.92 11.03 -10.32
C THR A 40 -12.21 11.71 -8.97
N ARG A 41 -11.21 11.80 -8.09
CA ARG A 41 -11.34 12.47 -6.79
C ARG A 41 -11.61 13.98 -6.95
N VAL A 42 -10.92 14.65 -7.87
CA VAL A 42 -11.15 16.06 -8.18
C VAL A 42 -12.58 16.27 -8.73
N ALA A 43 -13.03 15.44 -9.66
CA ALA A 43 -14.41 15.49 -10.16
C ALA A 43 -15.42 15.27 -9.03
N PHE A 44 -15.16 14.31 -8.14
CA PHE A 44 -16.01 14.00 -6.99
C PHE A 44 -16.17 15.20 -6.05
N THR A 45 -15.06 15.79 -5.60
CA THR A 45 -15.08 16.91 -4.64
C THR A 45 -15.64 18.20 -5.21
N ARG A 46 -15.66 18.36 -6.55
CA ARG A 46 -16.29 19.51 -7.22
C ARG A 46 -17.78 19.36 -7.47
N THR A 47 -18.29 18.12 -7.45
CA THR A 47 -19.67 17.83 -7.85
C THR A 47 -20.55 17.42 -6.68
N LEU A 48 -19.98 16.74 -5.69
CA LEU A 48 -20.70 16.19 -4.53
C LEU A 48 -20.27 16.88 -3.25
N SER A 49 -21.15 16.83 -2.22
CA SER A 49 -20.83 17.38 -0.90
C SER A 49 -19.75 16.57 -0.16
N GLU A 50 -19.16 17.20 0.84
CA GLU A 50 -18.15 16.59 1.71
C GLU A 50 -18.67 15.35 2.45
N ASP A 51 -19.97 15.32 2.76
CA ASP A 51 -20.61 14.19 3.42
C ASP A 51 -20.50 12.90 2.63
N TYR A 52 -20.71 12.95 1.30
CA TYR A 52 -20.54 11.79 0.43
C TYR A 52 -19.11 11.26 0.45
N LEU A 53 -18.12 12.15 0.55
CA LEU A 53 -16.72 11.76 0.62
C LEU A 53 -16.40 11.08 1.97
N GLY A 54 -16.92 11.64 3.05
CA GLY A 54 -16.78 11.07 4.39
C GLY A 54 -17.38 9.67 4.50
N ILE A 55 -18.62 9.53 4.02
CA ILE A 55 -19.31 8.22 3.99
C ILE A 55 -18.58 7.21 3.10
N ASN A 56 -18.09 7.62 1.93
CA ASN A 56 -17.33 6.74 1.06
C ASN A 56 -16.04 6.24 1.71
N GLY A 57 -15.32 7.12 2.43
CA GLY A 57 -14.12 6.75 3.18
C GLY A 57 -14.44 5.77 4.32
N LEU A 58 -15.45 6.08 5.13
CA LEU A 58 -15.90 5.24 6.24
C LEU A 58 -16.30 3.83 5.76
N PHE A 59 -17.15 3.76 4.74
CA PHE A 59 -17.62 2.47 4.22
C PHE A 59 -16.48 1.66 3.59
N THR A 60 -15.54 2.33 2.92
CA THR A 60 -14.34 1.66 2.40
C THR A 60 -13.55 0.99 3.52
N ASP A 61 -13.33 1.65 4.65
CA ASP A 61 -12.56 1.08 5.76
C ASP A 61 -13.33 -0.01 6.52
N ILE A 62 -14.64 0.15 6.71
CA ILE A 62 -15.48 -0.92 7.24
C ILE A 62 -15.34 -2.19 6.38
N LEU A 63 -15.44 -2.05 5.07
CA LEU A 63 -15.33 -3.17 4.14
C LEU A 63 -13.92 -3.75 4.09
N ASN A 64 -12.87 -2.93 4.20
CA ASN A 64 -11.48 -3.38 4.33
C ASN A 64 -11.25 -4.20 5.61
N ILE A 65 -11.90 -3.85 6.72
CA ILE A 65 -11.85 -4.65 7.94
C ILE A 65 -12.58 -5.99 7.74
N LEU A 66 -13.73 -6.01 7.07
CA LEU A 66 -14.45 -7.25 6.75
C LEU A 66 -13.64 -8.15 5.81
N ALA A 67 -12.85 -7.57 4.92
CA ALA A 67 -11.94 -8.29 4.02
C ALA A 67 -10.81 -9.04 4.75
N LEU A 68 -10.68 -8.89 6.08
CA LEU A 68 -9.80 -9.73 6.91
C LEU A 68 -10.02 -11.23 6.70
N SER A 69 -11.24 -11.63 6.36
CA SER A 69 -11.60 -13.03 6.07
C SER A 69 -10.87 -13.62 4.85
N GLU A 70 -10.38 -12.76 3.92
CA GLU A 70 -9.60 -13.17 2.73
C GLU A 70 -8.12 -13.37 3.04
N LEU A 71 -7.62 -12.75 4.09
CA LEU A 71 -6.20 -12.64 4.36
C LEU A 71 -5.50 -14.00 4.52
N GLY A 72 -4.57 -14.28 3.61
CA GLY A 72 -3.73 -15.47 3.63
C GLY A 72 -4.21 -16.60 2.73
N VAL A 73 -5.47 -16.64 2.30
CA VAL A 73 -5.98 -17.71 1.43
C VAL A 73 -5.28 -17.67 0.06
N GLU A 74 -5.20 -16.50 -0.56
CA GLU A 74 -4.51 -16.32 -1.84
C GLU A 74 -3.05 -16.77 -1.77
N THR A 75 -2.32 -16.29 -0.76
CA THR A 75 -0.89 -16.59 -0.60
C THR A 75 -0.66 -18.08 -0.35
N ALA A 76 -1.48 -18.72 0.50
CA ALA A 76 -1.35 -20.14 0.82
C ALA A 76 -1.63 -21.04 -0.40
N ILE A 77 -2.66 -20.71 -1.19
CA ILE A 77 -3.01 -21.47 -2.39
C ILE A 77 -1.98 -21.22 -3.51
N THR A 78 -1.52 -19.99 -3.70
CA THR A 78 -0.45 -19.69 -4.66
C THR A 78 0.80 -20.51 -4.35
N TYR A 79 1.19 -20.58 -3.08
CA TYR A 79 2.32 -21.41 -2.66
C TYR A 79 2.09 -22.90 -2.95
N ALA A 80 0.89 -23.42 -2.66
CA ALA A 80 0.53 -24.80 -2.95
C ALA A 80 0.49 -25.14 -4.44
N LEU A 81 0.25 -24.15 -5.33
CA LEU A 81 0.23 -24.32 -6.76
C LEU A 81 1.62 -24.43 -7.40
N TYR A 82 2.68 -23.88 -6.80
CA TYR A 82 4.01 -23.85 -7.44
C TYR A 82 4.56 -25.24 -7.77
N ARG A 83 4.41 -26.19 -6.86
CA ARG A 83 4.91 -27.55 -7.07
C ARG A 83 4.14 -28.29 -8.17
N PRO A 84 2.79 -28.38 -8.15
CA PRO A 84 2.01 -28.98 -9.23
C PRO A 84 2.22 -28.31 -10.59
N ILE A 85 2.49 -27.01 -10.62
CA ILE A 85 2.82 -26.29 -11.86
C ILE A 85 4.19 -26.74 -12.40
N SER A 86 5.20 -26.84 -11.53
CA SER A 86 6.54 -27.26 -11.92
C SER A 86 6.62 -28.73 -12.37
N GLU A 87 5.76 -29.58 -11.80
CA GLU A 87 5.64 -31.01 -12.14
C GLU A 87 4.68 -31.27 -13.33
N GLY A 88 3.97 -30.24 -13.82
CA GLY A 88 2.96 -30.38 -14.88
C GLY A 88 1.69 -31.14 -14.46
N ASP A 89 1.45 -31.30 -13.16
CA ASP A 89 0.31 -32.02 -12.60
C ASP A 89 -0.98 -31.20 -12.67
N THR A 90 -1.68 -31.30 -13.82
CA THR A 90 -2.93 -30.57 -14.06
C THR A 90 -4.08 -31.05 -13.18
N GLU A 91 -4.10 -32.33 -12.78
CA GLU A 91 -5.12 -32.88 -11.90
C GLU A 91 -5.07 -32.21 -10.51
N LYS A 92 -3.87 -32.10 -9.96
CA LYS A 92 -3.67 -31.44 -8.68
C LYS A 92 -3.94 -29.93 -8.75
N GLN A 93 -3.59 -29.29 -9.87
CA GLN A 93 -3.95 -27.89 -10.11
C GLN A 93 -5.48 -27.70 -10.12
N LYS A 94 -6.25 -28.58 -10.77
CA LYS A 94 -7.74 -28.57 -10.75
C LYS A 94 -8.27 -28.67 -9.32
N SER A 95 -7.74 -29.63 -8.56
CA SER A 95 -8.19 -29.89 -7.18
C SER A 95 -7.94 -28.69 -6.26
N LEU A 96 -6.77 -28.05 -6.36
CA LEU A 96 -6.43 -26.83 -5.63
C LEU A 96 -7.31 -25.65 -6.03
N MET A 97 -7.55 -25.47 -7.33
CA MET A 97 -8.40 -24.40 -7.83
C MET A 97 -9.88 -24.57 -7.44
N TYR A 98 -10.35 -25.82 -7.34
CA TYR A 98 -11.69 -26.11 -6.83
C TYR A 98 -11.82 -25.78 -5.33
N LEU A 99 -10.81 -26.17 -4.54
CA LEU A 99 -10.74 -25.80 -3.11
C LEU A 99 -10.73 -24.29 -2.94
N TYR A 100 -9.93 -23.59 -3.76
CA TYR A 100 -9.81 -22.14 -3.75
C TYR A 100 -11.13 -21.45 -4.09
N ARG A 101 -11.82 -21.91 -5.12
CA ARG A 101 -13.18 -21.45 -5.44
C ARG A 101 -14.15 -21.60 -4.27
N LYS A 102 -14.05 -22.72 -3.52
CA LYS A 102 -14.89 -22.96 -2.33
C LYS A 102 -14.58 -21.96 -1.23
N PHE A 103 -13.30 -21.69 -0.96
CA PHE A 103 -12.88 -20.67 0.02
C PHE A 103 -13.44 -19.31 -0.32
N TYR A 104 -13.29 -18.84 -1.57
CA TYR A 104 -13.77 -17.52 -1.96
C TYR A 104 -15.30 -17.38 -1.88
N ARG A 105 -16.04 -18.44 -2.12
CA ARG A 105 -17.48 -18.43 -1.88
C ARG A 105 -17.83 -18.28 -0.40
N VAL A 106 -17.11 -18.98 0.46
CA VAL A 106 -17.29 -18.87 1.92
C VAL A 106 -16.90 -17.46 2.39
N ILE A 107 -15.79 -16.90 1.90
CA ILE A 107 -15.36 -15.53 2.20
C ILE A 107 -16.42 -14.53 1.75
N ALA A 108 -16.89 -14.60 0.51
CA ALA A 108 -17.93 -13.72 0.00
C ALA A 108 -19.21 -13.76 0.85
N LEU A 109 -19.64 -14.97 1.26
CA LEU A 109 -20.79 -15.13 2.14
C LEU A 109 -20.51 -14.56 3.55
N THR A 110 -19.32 -14.79 4.10
CA THR A 110 -18.93 -14.24 5.42
C THR A 110 -18.92 -12.71 5.40
N VAL A 111 -18.33 -12.10 4.37
CA VAL A 111 -18.31 -10.64 4.19
C VAL A 111 -19.73 -10.10 4.03
N LEU A 112 -20.58 -10.77 3.25
CA LEU A 112 -21.97 -10.37 3.07
C LEU A 112 -22.73 -10.40 4.41
N VAL A 113 -22.68 -11.53 5.12
CA VAL A 113 -23.40 -11.69 6.40
C VAL A 113 -22.86 -10.72 7.45
N ALA A 114 -21.54 -10.63 7.61
CA ALA A 114 -20.93 -9.70 8.56
C ALA A 114 -21.24 -8.24 8.20
N GLY A 115 -21.23 -7.90 6.91
CA GLY A 115 -21.61 -6.56 6.44
C GLY A 115 -23.07 -6.23 6.73
N LEU A 116 -24.00 -7.15 6.53
CA LEU A 116 -25.41 -6.94 6.88
C LEU A 116 -25.60 -6.76 8.39
N LEU A 117 -24.81 -7.47 9.21
CA LEU A 117 -24.87 -7.34 10.67
C LEU A 117 -24.35 -5.98 11.18
N ILE A 118 -23.63 -5.21 10.38
CA ILE A 118 -23.18 -3.86 10.75
C ILE A 118 -24.31 -2.82 10.63
N ILE A 119 -25.31 -3.06 9.80
CA ILE A 119 -26.39 -2.08 9.54
C ILE A 119 -27.05 -1.56 10.81
N PRO A 120 -27.40 -2.38 11.81
CA PRO A 120 -28.00 -1.89 13.07
C PRO A 120 -27.06 -1.00 13.92
N PHE A 121 -25.76 -1.02 13.63
CA PHE A 121 -24.75 -0.25 14.38
C PHE A 121 -24.31 1.03 13.65
N MET A 122 -24.94 1.37 12.52
CA MET A 122 -24.59 2.56 11.73
C MET A 122 -24.69 3.85 12.55
N ASP A 123 -25.70 4.00 13.39
CA ASP A 123 -25.89 5.19 14.24
C ASP A 123 -24.77 5.37 15.28
N VAL A 124 -24.08 4.28 15.66
CA VAL A 124 -22.93 4.32 16.57
C VAL A 124 -21.65 4.70 15.83
N LEU A 125 -21.54 4.27 14.57
CA LEU A 125 -20.36 4.51 13.72
C LEU A 125 -20.36 5.90 13.10
N ILE A 126 -21.53 6.52 12.97
CA ILE A 126 -21.74 7.82 12.33
C ILE A 126 -22.24 8.79 13.39
N LYS A 127 -21.34 9.63 13.92
CA LYS A 127 -21.65 10.58 14.99
C LYS A 127 -22.64 11.66 14.55
N ASP A 128 -22.40 12.20 13.36
CA ASP A 128 -23.23 13.26 12.78
C ASP A 128 -24.21 12.63 11.79
N GLN A 129 -25.41 13.19 11.66
CA GLN A 129 -26.32 12.77 10.58
C GLN A 129 -25.88 13.45 9.27
N PRO A 130 -25.10 12.77 8.41
CA PRO A 130 -24.67 13.36 7.16
C PRO A 130 -25.88 13.64 6.29
N GLN A 131 -25.85 14.74 5.54
CA GLN A 131 -26.93 15.07 4.58
C GLN A 131 -26.78 14.21 3.31
N VAL A 132 -26.98 12.91 3.49
CA VAL A 132 -26.83 11.92 2.42
C VAL A 132 -28.13 11.09 2.34
N ASP A 133 -28.80 11.18 1.20
CA ASP A 133 -30.00 10.41 0.97
C ASP A 133 -29.71 8.92 0.87
N HIS A 134 -30.61 8.10 1.44
CA HIS A 134 -30.56 6.64 1.30
C HIS A 134 -29.23 5.99 1.74
N LEU A 135 -28.68 6.40 2.88
CA LEU A 135 -27.39 5.95 3.43
C LEU A 135 -27.22 4.40 3.42
N ILE A 136 -28.28 3.68 3.83
CA ILE A 136 -28.26 2.20 3.84
C ILE A 136 -28.11 1.63 2.44
N LEU A 137 -28.77 2.23 1.43
CA LEU A 137 -28.64 1.79 0.04
C LEU A 137 -27.22 1.99 -0.49
N ILE A 138 -26.60 3.13 -0.16
CA ILE A 138 -25.20 3.42 -0.49
C ILE A 138 -24.28 2.35 0.14
N TYR A 139 -24.46 2.06 1.42
CA TYR A 139 -23.70 1.01 2.10
C TYR A 139 -23.88 -0.35 1.44
N LEU A 140 -25.10 -0.73 1.11
CA LEU A 140 -25.39 -1.99 0.41
C LEU A 140 -24.71 -2.05 -0.96
N MET A 141 -24.69 -0.96 -1.74
CA MET A 141 -23.96 -0.91 -3.01
C MET A 141 -22.45 -1.13 -2.80
N CYS A 142 -21.85 -0.49 -1.80
CA CYS A 142 -20.45 -0.69 -1.44
C CYS A 142 -20.18 -2.14 -0.97
N LEU A 143 -21.06 -2.70 -0.14
CA LEU A 143 -20.98 -4.09 0.32
C LEU A 143 -21.07 -5.08 -0.84
N PHE A 144 -22.03 -4.90 -1.75
CA PHE A 144 -22.16 -5.74 -2.95
C PHE A 144 -20.94 -5.63 -3.85
N ASN A 145 -20.35 -4.44 -4.01
CA ASN A 145 -19.10 -4.27 -4.75
C ASN A 145 -17.98 -5.10 -4.14
N SER A 146 -17.83 -5.06 -2.82
CA SER A 146 -16.84 -5.87 -2.09
C SER A 146 -17.11 -7.38 -2.26
N VAL A 147 -18.34 -7.83 -2.12
CA VAL A 147 -18.71 -9.25 -2.30
C VAL A 147 -18.46 -9.72 -3.73
N LEU A 148 -18.80 -8.92 -4.74
CA LEU A 148 -18.59 -9.25 -6.16
C LEU A 148 -17.09 -9.32 -6.52
N SER A 149 -16.23 -8.57 -5.83
CA SER A 149 -14.79 -8.63 -6.04
C SER A 149 -14.22 -10.02 -5.77
N TYR A 150 -14.84 -10.80 -4.89
CA TYR A 150 -14.43 -12.18 -4.55
C TYR A 150 -14.89 -13.23 -5.58
N LEU A 151 -15.87 -12.90 -6.41
CA LEU A 151 -16.36 -13.85 -7.40
C LEU A 151 -15.38 -13.92 -8.58
N LEU A 152 -14.98 -15.13 -8.97
CA LEU A 152 -14.11 -15.43 -10.12
C LEU A 152 -12.63 -14.97 -10.00
N ILE A 153 -12.26 -14.15 -9.03
CA ILE A 153 -10.88 -13.67 -8.83
C ILE A 153 -9.86 -14.82 -8.66
N TYR A 154 -10.30 -15.96 -8.12
CA TYR A 154 -9.45 -17.13 -7.90
C TYR A 154 -8.72 -17.61 -9.16
N LYS A 155 -9.29 -17.41 -10.36
CA LYS A 155 -8.64 -17.80 -11.62
C LYS A 155 -7.46 -16.90 -12.01
N ARG A 156 -7.47 -15.62 -11.57
CA ARG A 156 -6.34 -14.71 -11.73
C ARG A 156 -5.08 -15.21 -11.02
N THR A 157 -5.28 -15.81 -9.85
CA THR A 157 -4.17 -16.38 -9.05
C THR A 157 -3.43 -17.48 -9.78
N LEU A 158 -4.12 -18.33 -10.56
CA LEU A 158 -3.46 -19.36 -11.38
C LEU A 158 -2.56 -18.75 -12.46
N ILE A 159 -3.02 -17.68 -13.13
CA ILE A 159 -2.20 -16.95 -14.12
C ILE A 159 -0.94 -16.38 -13.44
N SER A 160 -1.10 -15.81 -12.24
CA SER A 160 0.01 -15.27 -11.46
C SER A 160 0.98 -16.36 -10.98
N ALA A 161 0.49 -17.54 -10.58
CA ALA A 161 1.30 -18.67 -10.17
C ALA A 161 2.16 -19.22 -11.33
N HIS A 162 1.70 -19.10 -12.57
CA HIS A 162 2.47 -19.38 -13.79
C HIS A 162 3.41 -18.23 -14.20
N GLN A 163 3.71 -17.29 -13.31
CA GLN A 163 4.58 -16.12 -13.53
C GLN A 163 4.06 -15.08 -14.55
N MET A 164 2.85 -15.25 -15.06
CA MET A 164 2.21 -14.33 -16.01
C MET A 164 1.31 -13.29 -15.32
N GLY A 165 1.69 -12.83 -14.13
CA GLY A 165 0.92 -11.86 -13.33
C GLY A 165 0.63 -10.54 -14.06
N TYR A 166 1.50 -10.14 -15.00
CA TYR A 166 1.30 -8.95 -15.83
C TYR A 166 -0.03 -8.97 -16.60
N ILE A 167 -0.55 -10.15 -16.99
CA ILE A 167 -1.86 -10.27 -17.64
C ILE A 167 -2.96 -9.77 -16.71
N GLY A 168 -2.97 -10.24 -15.45
CA GLY A 168 -3.95 -9.79 -14.46
C GLY A 168 -3.85 -8.28 -14.19
N VAL A 169 -2.62 -7.75 -14.13
CA VAL A 169 -2.38 -6.32 -13.91
C VAL A 169 -2.87 -5.48 -15.10
N LEU A 170 -2.68 -5.94 -16.33
CA LEU A 170 -3.19 -5.26 -17.53
C LEU A 170 -4.72 -5.19 -17.56
N TYR A 171 -5.40 -6.31 -17.29
CA TYR A 171 -6.87 -6.32 -17.22
C TYR A 171 -7.35 -5.36 -16.14
N GLN A 172 -6.75 -5.40 -14.95
CA GLN A 172 -7.07 -4.48 -13.88
C GLN A 172 -6.87 -3.01 -14.28
N ALA A 173 -5.76 -2.68 -14.93
CA ALA A 173 -5.47 -1.32 -15.37
C ALA A 173 -6.51 -0.82 -16.38
N ILE A 174 -6.89 -1.65 -17.36
CA ILE A 174 -7.92 -1.30 -18.37
C ILE A 174 -9.24 -1.01 -17.67
N PHE A 175 -9.68 -1.88 -16.76
CA PHE A 175 -10.96 -1.71 -16.07
C PHE A 175 -10.95 -0.55 -15.06
N ILE A 176 -9.82 -0.25 -14.41
CA ILE A 176 -9.65 0.93 -13.55
C ILE A 176 -9.76 2.22 -14.39
N ILE A 177 -9.11 2.28 -15.55
CA ILE A 177 -9.21 3.44 -16.45
C ILE A 177 -10.67 3.61 -16.91
N LEU A 178 -11.32 2.54 -17.34
CA LEU A 178 -12.71 2.56 -17.77
C LEU A 178 -13.64 3.00 -16.64
N GLN A 179 -13.46 2.45 -15.45
CA GLN A 179 -14.23 2.82 -14.25
C GLN A 179 -14.08 4.31 -13.94
N ASN A 180 -12.85 4.80 -13.87
CA ASN A 180 -12.59 6.19 -13.55
C ASN A 180 -13.15 7.13 -14.64
N ALA A 181 -13.02 6.77 -15.92
CA ALA A 181 -13.59 7.55 -17.01
C ALA A 181 -15.12 7.62 -16.92
N VAL A 182 -15.80 6.49 -16.67
CA VAL A 182 -17.26 6.44 -16.48
C VAL A 182 -17.65 7.23 -15.24
N GLN A 183 -16.93 7.10 -14.13
CA GLN A 183 -17.22 7.84 -12.90
C GLN A 183 -17.10 9.36 -13.10
N VAL A 184 -16.05 9.84 -13.78
CA VAL A 184 -15.88 11.26 -14.11
C VAL A 184 -17.01 11.74 -15.01
N ALA A 185 -17.33 10.98 -16.07
CA ALA A 185 -18.43 11.34 -16.99
C ALA A 185 -19.78 11.39 -16.27
N VAL A 186 -20.09 10.41 -15.45
CA VAL A 186 -21.34 10.37 -14.68
C VAL A 186 -21.43 11.56 -13.72
N LEU A 187 -20.37 11.87 -12.99
CA LEU A 187 -20.38 13.01 -12.06
C LEU A 187 -20.55 14.35 -12.79
N THR A 188 -19.82 14.55 -13.90
CA THR A 188 -19.86 15.82 -14.64
C THR A 188 -21.19 16.03 -15.39
N ILE A 189 -21.85 14.95 -15.85
CA ILE A 189 -23.09 15.03 -16.61
C ILE A 189 -24.31 15.03 -15.70
N THR A 190 -24.33 14.18 -14.68
CA THR A 190 -25.54 13.93 -13.88
C THR A 190 -25.45 14.39 -12.44
N GLY A 191 -24.24 14.52 -11.86
CA GLY A 191 -24.04 14.77 -10.43
C GLY A 191 -24.58 13.64 -9.51
N ASN A 192 -24.95 12.48 -10.07
CA ASN A 192 -25.64 11.44 -9.33
C ASN A 192 -24.67 10.43 -8.69
N TYR A 193 -24.68 10.37 -7.36
CA TYR A 193 -23.79 9.48 -6.60
C TYR A 193 -24.13 7.99 -6.76
N PHE A 194 -25.40 7.61 -6.96
CA PHE A 194 -25.77 6.20 -7.17
C PHE A 194 -25.24 5.66 -8.50
N LEU A 195 -25.30 6.49 -9.55
CA LEU A 195 -24.70 6.14 -10.84
C LEU A 195 -23.18 6.06 -10.74
N PHE A 196 -22.55 6.95 -9.94
CA PHE A 196 -21.11 6.88 -9.64
C PHE A 196 -20.74 5.55 -8.97
N LEU A 197 -21.51 5.09 -7.99
CA LEU A 197 -21.29 3.81 -7.30
C LEU A 197 -21.62 2.58 -8.17
N SER A 198 -22.42 2.72 -9.20
CA SER A 198 -22.71 1.61 -10.12
C SER A 198 -21.54 1.29 -11.06
N ALA A 199 -20.69 2.27 -11.38
CA ALA A 199 -19.54 2.08 -12.26
C ALA A 199 -18.53 1.03 -11.73
N PRO A 200 -18.05 1.07 -10.46
CA PRO A 200 -17.21 0.01 -9.91
C PRO A 200 -17.89 -1.35 -9.93
N LEU A 201 -19.19 -1.44 -9.62
CA LEU A 201 -19.93 -2.71 -9.67
C LEU A 201 -19.86 -3.36 -11.06
N LEU A 202 -20.14 -2.59 -12.09
CA LEU A 202 -20.13 -3.09 -13.48
C LEU A 202 -18.71 -3.42 -13.95
N CYS A 203 -17.74 -2.57 -13.61
CA CYS A 203 -16.34 -2.76 -14.01
C CYS A 203 -15.71 -3.98 -13.34
N ILE A 204 -15.96 -4.24 -12.05
CA ILE A 204 -15.42 -5.40 -11.36
C ILE A 204 -16.02 -6.71 -11.89
N MET A 205 -17.31 -6.70 -12.22
CA MET A 205 -17.95 -7.85 -12.90
C MET A 205 -17.33 -8.10 -14.27
N GLY A 206 -17.12 -7.04 -15.05
CA GLY A 206 -16.49 -7.11 -16.37
C GLY A 206 -15.06 -7.62 -16.30
N GLU A 207 -14.25 -7.08 -15.38
CA GLU A 207 -12.87 -7.52 -15.14
C GLU A 207 -12.80 -8.99 -14.76
N ASN A 208 -13.56 -9.39 -13.73
CA ASN A 208 -13.59 -10.76 -13.25
C ASN A 208 -14.05 -11.75 -14.33
N TYR A 209 -15.02 -11.37 -15.16
CA TYR A 209 -15.47 -12.18 -16.28
C TYR A 209 -14.40 -12.29 -17.37
N ALA A 210 -13.79 -11.16 -17.76
CA ALA A 210 -12.79 -11.11 -18.81
C ALA A 210 -11.54 -11.94 -18.43
N ILE A 211 -11.02 -11.77 -17.20
CA ILE A 211 -9.86 -12.53 -16.71
C ILE A 211 -10.20 -14.01 -16.54
N SER A 212 -11.42 -14.33 -16.07
CA SER A 212 -11.87 -15.73 -15.97
C SER A 212 -11.94 -16.41 -17.34
N ARG A 213 -12.46 -15.72 -18.36
CA ARG A 213 -12.44 -16.25 -19.74
C ARG A 213 -11.04 -16.41 -20.31
N LYS A 214 -10.12 -15.48 -20.00
CA LYS A 214 -8.72 -15.61 -20.39
C LYS A 214 -8.08 -16.83 -19.74
N ALA A 215 -8.28 -17.03 -18.43
CA ALA A 215 -7.79 -18.21 -17.72
C ALA A 215 -8.35 -19.52 -18.29
N ASP A 216 -9.66 -19.57 -18.62
CA ASP A 216 -10.29 -20.75 -19.21
C ASP A 216 -9.82 -21.09 -20.63
N ARG A 217 -9.26 -20.11 -21.35
CA ARG A 217 -8.61 -20.34 -22.65
C ARG A 217 -7.17 -20.81 -22.50
N MET A 218 -6.45 -20.27 -21.50
CA MET A 218 -5.06 -20.65 -21.21
C MET A 218 -4.97 -22.03 -20.56
N TYR A 219 -5.96 -22.37 -19.71
CA TYR A 219 -6.01 -23.60 -18.92
C TYR A 219 -7.33 -24.34 -19.13
N PRO A 220 -7.52 -25.02 -20.27
CA PRO A 220 -8.81 -25.67 -20.62
C PRO A 220 -9.26 -26.72 -19.61
N TYR A 221 -8.33 -27.36 -18.90
CA TYR A 221 -8.59 -28.35 -17.86
C TYR A 221 -9.41 -27.81 -16.68
N LEU A 222 -9.45 -26.49 -16.47
CA LEU A 222 -10.30 -25.88 -15.43
C LEU A 222 -11.81 -26.06 -15.67
N LYS A 223 -12.23 -26.40 -16.89
CA LYS A 223 -13.63 -26.64 -17.25
C LYS A 223 -14.06 -28.08 -17.03
N GLU A 224 -13.13 -28.99 -16.83
CA GLU A 224 -13.44 -30.39 -16.57
C GLU A 224 -14.16 -30.53 -15.23
N LYS A 225 -15.12 -31.44 -15.19
CA LYS A 225 -15.96 -31.68 -14.00
C LYS A 225 -15.37 -32.77 -13.11
N ASP A 226 -14.47 -33.57 -13.65
CA ASP A 226 -13.82 -34.66 -12.94
C ASP A 226 -12.68 -34.12 -12.10
N ILE A 227 -12.92 -33.92 -10.80
CA ILE A 227 -12.00 -33.31 -9.86
C ILE A 227 -11.66 -34.31 -8.77
N LEU A 228 -10.40 -34.75 -8.74
CA LEU A 228 -9.91 -35.61 -7.68
C LEU A 228 -9.84 -34.86 -6.35
N PRO A 229 -10.40 -35.39 -5.26
CA PRO A 229 -10.31 -34.73 -3.97
C PRO A 229 -8.87 -34.73 -3.44
N LEU A 230 -8.42 -33.59 -2.89
CA LEU A 230 -7.15 -33.53 -2.18
C LEU A 230 -7.15 -34.46 -0.96
N SER A 231 -6.00 -35.05 -0.64
CA SER A 231 -5.81 -35.87 0.54
C SER A 231 -6.12 -35.08 1.83
N GLN A 232 -6.41 -35.79 2.92
CA GLN A 232 -6.65 -35.14 4.22
C GLN A 232 -5.42 -34.40 4.73
N GLU A 233 -4.23 -34.93 4.47
CA GLU A 233 -2.95 -34.32 4.86
C GLU A 233 -2.72 -33.00 4.11
N GLU A 234 -2.86 -32.99 2.80
CA GLU A 234 -2.72 -31.77 1.98
C GLU A 234 -3.73 -30.69 2.39
N ARG A 235 -4.96 -31.06 2.66
CA ARG A 235 -5.96 -30.11 3.18
C ARG A 235 -5.54 -29.52 4.52
N ARG A 236 -5.06 -30.36 5.44
CA ARG A 236 -4.60 -29.93 6.76
C ARG A 236 -3.46 -28.94 6.65
N ASP A 237 -2.49 -29.19 5.78
CA ASP A 237 -1.35 -28.30 5.54
C ASP A 237 -1.79 -26.94 4.99
N ILE A 238 -2.69 -26.94 4.02
CA ILE A 238 -3.25 -25.68 3.47
C ILE A 238 -3.99 -24.89 4.56
N TYR A 239 -4.83 -25.55 5.38
CA TYR A 239 -5.54 -24.89 6.48
C TYR A 239 -4.58 -24.32 7.54
N GLN A 240 -3.50 -25.05 7.87
CA GLN A 240 -2.48 -24.55 8.81
C GLN A 240 -1.76 -23.32 8.25
N ASN A 241 -1.41 -23.33 6.98
CA ASN A 241 -0.78 -22.19 6.31
C ASN A 241 -1.71 -20.97 6.26
N ILE A 242 -2.99 -21.17 5.93
CA ILE A 242 -4.00 -20.09 5.95
C ILE A 242 -4.11 -19.50 7.36
N ARG A 243 -4.21 -20.36 8.40
CA ARG A 243 -4.32 -19.90 9.80
C ARG A 243 -3.09 -19.11 10.24
N ALA A 244 -1.89 -19.54 9.87
CA ALA A 244 -0.66 -18.84 10.17
C ALA A 244 -0.62 -17.46 9.50
N MET A 245 -1.02 -17.37 8.23
CA MET A 245 -1.07 -16.13 7.47
C MET A 245 -2.13 -15.15 8.02
N LEU A 246 -3.31 -15.65 8.39
CA LEU A 246 -4.38 -14.86 9.02
C LEU A 246 -3.87 -14.15 10.27
N THR A 247 -3.19 -14.86 11.17
CA THR A 247 -2.71 -14.29 12.43
C THR A 247 -1.77 -13.10 12.20
N HIS A 248 -0.90 -13.18 11.18
CA HIS A 248 0.01 -12.08 10.84
C HIS A 248 -0.71 -10.86 10.25
N LYS A 249 -1.72 -11.08 9.42
CA LYS A 249 -2.39 -10.00 8.68
C LYS A 249 -3.43 -9.25 9.51
N ILE A 250 -4.08 -9.91 10.47
CA ILE A 250 -5.08 -9.28 11.35
C ILE A 250 -4.51 -8.06 12.08
N GLY A 251 -3.31 -8.19 12.66
CA GLY A 251 -2.66 -7.07 13.36
C GLY A 251 -2.44 -5.85 12.47
N ASN A 252 -1.95 -6.05 11.25
CA ASN A 252 -1.70 -4.97 10.32
C ASN A 252 -2.97 -4.22 9.89
N VAL A 253 -4.07 -4.94 9.68
CA VAL A 253 -5.34 -4.32 9.28
C VAL A 253 -5.96 -3.54 10.42
N LEU A 254 -5.92 -4.06 11.64
CA LEU A 254 -6.44 -3.36 12.82
C LEU A 254 -5.69 -2.05 13.10
N VAL A 255 -4.38 -2.02 12.87
CA VAL A 255 -3.59 -0.78 13.06
C VAL A 255 -3.87 0.26 11.96
N ASN A 256 -4.07 -0.18 10.70
CA ASN A 256 -4.09 0.75 9.56
C ASN A 256 -5.50 1.22 9.16
N ASN A 257 -6.58 0.53 9.57
CA ASN A 257 -7.94 0.86 9.11
C ASN A 257 -8.88 1.33 10.22
N THR A 258 -8.36 1.63 11.43
CA THR A 258 -9.19 2.12 12.53
C THR A 258 -9.32 3.64 12.56
N ASP A 259 -8.42 4.38 11.92
CA ASP A 259 -8.38 5.84 11.97
C ASP A 259 -9.68 6.47 11.44
N ASN A 260 -10.19 6.02 10.29
CA ASN A 260 -11.44 6.54 9.74
C ASN A 260 -12.67 6.18 10.57
N LEU A 261 -12.68 4.98 11.19
CA LEU A 261 -13.75 4.61 12.13
C LEU A 261 -13.75 5.53 13.35
N LEU A 262 -12.59 5.78 13.94
CA LEU A 262 -12.44 6.65 15.10
C LEU A 262 -12.73 8.11 14.73
N LEU A 263 -12.29 8.59 13.56
CA LEU A 263 -12.63 9.91 13.05
C LEU A 263 -14.14 10.08 12.91
N SER A 264 -14.82 9.10 12.30
CA SER A 264 -16.29 9.14 12.14
C SER A 264 -17.01 9.13 13.50
N ALA A 265 -16.61 8.23 14.39
CA ALA A 265 -17.29 8.03 15.68
C ALA A 265 -17.01 9.13 16.71
N LEU A 266 -15.83 9.76 16.70
CA LEU A 266 -15.42 10.73 17.71
C LEU A 266 -15.49 12.18 17.21
N VAL A 267 -15.19 12.42 15.94
CA VAL A 267 -15.07 13.77 15.37
C VAL A 267 -16.20 14.08 14.40
N GLY A 268 -16.50 13.17 13.48
CA GLY A 268 -17.56 13.27 12.49
C GLY A 268 -17.09 12.89 11.08
N THR A 269 -18.05 12.59 10.20
CA THR A 269 -17.82 12.10 8.85
C THR A 269 -17.08 13.11 7.95
N LEU A 270 -17.28 14.40 8.20
CA LEU A 270 -16.56 15.47 7.50
C LEU A 270 -15.03 15.33 7.64
N SER A 271 -14.56 15.00 8.85
CA SER A 271 -13.13 14.76 9.12
C SER A 271 -12.61 13.54 8.39
N VAL A 272 -13.43 12.51 8.20
CA VAL A 272 -13.09 11.33 7.35
C VAL A 272 -12.91 11.77 5.90
N GLY A 273 -13.80 12.60 5.36
CA GLY A 273 -13.69 13.15 4.02
C GLY A 273 -12.40 13.95 3.81
N ARG A 274 -12.08 14.85 4.76
CA ARG A 274 -10.83 15.60 4.76
C ARG A 274 -9.61 14.68 4.78
N TYR A 275 -9.57 13.75 5.72
CA TYR A 275 -8.47 12.78 5.85
C TYR A 275 -8.30 11.92 4.59
N SER A 276 -9.38 11.50 3.95
CA SER A 276 -9.33 10.72 2.71
C SER A 276 -8.58 11.44 1.58
N ASN A 277 -8.68 12.77 1.49
CA ASN A 277 -7.94 13.57 0.52
C ASN A 277 -6.45 13.67 0.87
N TYR A 278 -6.11 13.88 2.14
CA TYR A 278 -4.73 13.86 2.62
C TYR A 278 -4.10 12.47 2.43
N TYR A 279 -4.83 11.41 2.78
CA TYR A 279 -4.36 10.05 2.64
C TYR A 279 -4.12 9.65 1.18
N LEU A 280 -4.94 10.15 0.23
CA LEU A 280 -4.72 9.93 -1.20
C LEU A 280 -3.33 10.42 -1.64
N VAL A 281 -2.95 11.62 -1.23
CA VAL A 281 -1.65 12.23 -1.59
C VAL A 281 -0.51 11.53 -0.86
N ILE A 282 -0.58 11.46 0.47
CA ILE A 282 0.43 10.81 1.33
C ILE A 282 0.64 9.36 0.92
N GLY A 283 -0.46 8.63 0.69
CA GLY A 283 -0.43 7.24 0.27
C GLY A 283 0.19 7.04 -1.10
N SER A 284 -0.08 7.93 -2.06
CA SER A 284 0.52 7.89 -3.40
C SER A 284 2.04 8.11 -3.34
N VAL A 285 2.50 9.11 -2.59
CA VAL A 285 3.93 9.35 -2.37
C VAL A 285 4.58 8.14 -1.70
N ARG A 286 3.97 7.61 -0.63
CA ARG A 286 4.46 6.41 0.07
C ARG A 286 4.60 5.21 -0.86
N GLN A 287 3.62 4.96 -1.72
CA GLN A 287 3.65 3.85 -2.66
C GLN A 287 4.82 3.96 -3.65
N VAL A 288 5.07 5.17 -4.19
CA VAL A 288 6.19 5.41 -5.09
C VAL A 288 7.52 5.17 -4.38
N LEU A 289 7.69 5.71 -3.17
CA LEU A 289 8.94 5.56 -2.41
C LEU A 289 9.17 4.10 -1.98
N ASN A 290 8.12 3.37 -1.64
CA ASN A 290 8.24 1.96 -1.26
C ASN A 290 8.72 1.05 -2.42
N GLN A 291 8.57 1.45 -3.69
CA GLN A 291 9.13 0.70 -4.82
C GLN A 291 10.66 0.60 -4.74
N VAL A 292 11.33 1.61 -4.22
CA VAL A 292 12.79 1.59 -4.00
C VAL A 292 13.17 0.42 -3.09
N PHE A 293 12.41 0.22 -2.02
CA PHE A 293 12.66 -0.87 -1.06
C PHE A 293 12.28 -2.25 -1.59
N GLN A 294 11.24 -2.35 -2.40
CA GLN A 294 10.89 -3.61 -3.07
C GLN A 294 12.00 -4.11 -4.00
N GLY A 295 12.69 -3.18 -4.70
CA GLY A 295 13.85 -3.52 -5.52
C GLY A 295 15.00 -4.12 -4.70
N ILE A 296 15.17 -3.71 -3.44
CA ILE A 296 16.20 -4.21 -2.54
C ILE A 296 15.84 -5.60 -1.95
N THR A 297 14.54 -5.90 -1.79
CA THR A 297 14.05 -7.10 -1.11
C THR A 297 14.62 -8.40 -1.70
N ALA A 298 14.64 -8.52 -3.03
CA ALA A 298 15.18 -9.72 -3.71
C ALA A 298 16.68 -9.88 -3.46
N SER A 299 17.42 -8.77 -3.48
CA SER A 299 18.87 -8.78 -3.21
C SER A 299 19.16 -9.19 -1.76
N VAL A 300 18.40 -8.65 -0.80
CA VAL A 300 18.54 -8.98 0.63
C VAL A 300 18.20 -10.45 0.92
N GLY A 301 17.21 -11.02 0.24
CA GLY A 301 16.86 -12.44 0.38
C GLY A 301 18.03 -13.37 0.03
N ASN A 302 18.74 -13.07 -1.04
CA ASN A 302 19.93 -13.83 -1.47
C ASN A 302 21.11 -13.68 -0.50
N LEU A 303 21.33 -12.47 0.05
CA LEU A 303 22.38 -12.19 1.04
C LEU A 303 22.24 -13.03 2.32
N GLY A 304 21.02 -13.35 2.69
CA GLY A 304 20.74 -14.11 3.92
C GLY A 304 21.27 -15.53 3.94
N VAL A 305 21.69 -16.09 2.80
CA VAL A 305 22.09 -17.49 2.64
C VAL A 305 23.63 -17.64 2.54
N GLU A 306 24.35 -16.67 1.98
CA GLU A 306 25.73 -16.86 1.54
C GLU A 306 26.75 -15.85 2.09
N GLU A 307 26.35 -14.74 2.76
CA GLU A 307 27.29 -13.65 3.06
C GLU A 307 27.56 -13.38 4.55
N SER A 308 28.68 -12.64 4.81
CA SER A 308 29.10 -12.29 6.16
C SER A 308 28.15 -11.29 6.83
N LYS A 309 28.05 -11.35 8.18
CA LYS A 309 27.22 -10.43 8.98
C LYS A 309 27.63 -8.96 8.77
N GLU A 310 28.91 -8.69 8.54
CA GLU A 310 29.45 -7.36 8.26
C GLU A 310 28.95 -6.79 6.95
N HIS A 311 28.89 -7.61 5.90
CA HIS A 311 28.36 -7.19 4.60
C HIS A 311 26.86 -6.91 4.69
N MET A 312 26.11 -7.80 5.31
CA MET A 312 24.70 -7.63 5.59
C MET A 312 24.38 -6.34 6.36
N LYS A 313 25.19 -6.06 7.41
CA LYS A 313 25.07 -4.82 8.18
C LYS A 313 25.29 -3.59 7.30
N ARG A 314 26.33 -3.58 6.45
CA ARG A 314 26.60 -2.45 5.53
C ARG A 314 25.44 -2.18 4.58
N ILE A 315 24.84 -3.24 4.02
CA ILE A 315 23.68 -3.09 3.12
C ILE A 315 22.46 -2.58 3.89
N PHE A 316 22.23 -3.08 5.11
CA PHE A 316 21.17 -2.57 5.97
C PHE A 316 21.36 -1.08 6.30
N GLU A 317 22.57 -0.68 6.70
CA GLU A 317 22.89 0.72 7.00
C GLU A 317 22.73 1.62 5.77
N ALA A 318 23.12 1.15 4.59
CA ALA A 318 22.88 1.87 3.32
C ALA A 318 21.39 1.99 2.99
N ALA A 319 20.60 0.92 3.15
CA ALA A 319 19.14 0.95 2.95
C ALA A 319 18.44 1.89 3.95
N PHE A 320 18.88 1.86 5.21
CA PHE A 320 18.39 2.76 6.25
C PHE A 320 18.70 4.23 5.94
N PHE A 321 19.91 4.50 5.45
CA PHE A 321 20.31 5.82 5.00
C PHE A 321 19.50 6.31 3.80
N VAL A 322 19.22 5.44 2.81
CA VAL A 322 18.31 5.76 1.70
C VAL A 322 16.92 6.12 2.23
N GLY A 323 16.42 5.36 3.22
CA GLY A 323 15.16 5.65 3.90
C GLY A 323 15.13 7.06 4.48
N GLN A 324 16.19 7.44 5.23
CA GLN A 324 16.32 8.79 5.77
C GLN A 324 16.27 9.85 4.69
N TRP A 325 17.02 9.66 3.59
CA TRP A 325 17.09 10.65 2.52
C TRP A 325 15.73 10.87 1.85
N ILE A 326 15.08 9.77 1.41
CA ILE A 326 13.86 9.90 0.61
C ILE A 326 12.62 10.20 1.46
N PHE A 327 12.47 9.58 2.64
CA PHE A 327 11.32 9.84 3.50
C PHE A 327 11.49 11.15 4.31
N GLY A 328 12.72 11.52 4.68
CA GLY A 328 13.00 12.81 5.30
C GLY A 328 12.69 13.97 4.37
N LEU A 329 13.22 13.93 3.15
CA LEU A 329 12.91 14.92 2.11
C LEU A 329 11.40 14.98 1.82
N ALA A 330 10.77 13.82 1.59
CA ALA A 330 9.34 13.78 1.26
C ALA A 330 8.45 14.27 2.40
N ALA A 331 8.79 14.00 3.67
CA ALA A 331 8.04 14.48 4.81
C ALA A 331 8.07 16.01 4.92
N ILE A 332 9.25 16.63 4.70
CA ILE A 332 9.42 18.09 4.68
C ILE A 332 8.61 18.69 3.52
N CYS A 333 8.79 18.16 2.30
CA CYS A 333 8.03 18.63 1.14
C CYS A 333 6.52 18.49 1.34
N LEU A 334 6.04 17.36 1.84
CA LEU A 334 4.63 17.14 2.11
C LEU A 334 4.09 18.18 3.09
N PHE A 335 4.79 18.43 4.20
CA PHE A 335 4.32 19.41 5.19
C PHE A 335 4.15 20.81 4.58
N GLU A 336 5.08 21.22 3.72
CA GLU A 336 5.08 22.57 3.13
C GLU A 336 4.03 22.77 2.02
N ILE A 337 3.69 21.69 1.29
CA ILE A 337 2.83 21.83 0.11
C ILE A 337 1.44 21.22 0.28
N LEU A 338 1.25 20.28 1.24
CA LEU A 338 0.06 19.42 1.27
C LEU A 338 -1.25 20.22 1.46
N ASP A 339 -1.26 21.19 2.38
CA ASP A 339 -2.44 22.04 2.62
C ASP A 339 -2.80 22.85 1.37
N SER A 340 -1.81 23.51 0.74
CA SER A 340 -2.02 24.28 -0.49
C SER A 340 -2.40 23.39 -1.68
N PHE A 341 -1.88 22.17 -1.74
CA PHE A 341 -2.23 21.21 -2.77
C PHE A 341 -3.68 20.70 -2.60
N VAL A 342 -4.10 20.41 -1.36
CA VAL A 342 -5.47 20.01 -1.05
C VAL A 342 -6.44 21.16 -1.36
N GLU A 343 -6.11 22.38 -0.98
CA GLU A 343 -6.89 23.57 -1.31
C GLU A 343 -7.08 23.73 -2.83
N LEU A 344 -5.99 23.66 -3.59
CA LEU A 344 -5.99 23.80 -5.04
C LEU A 344 -6.79 22.70 -5.73
N SER A 345 -6.66 21.45 -5.25
CA SER A 345 -7.20 20.26 -5.91
C SER A 345 -8.65 20.00 -5.54
N PHE A 346 -8.97 20.17 -4.26
CA PHE A 346 -10.24 19.70 -3.70
C PHE A 346 -11.09 20.84 -3.10
N GLY A 347 -10.48 21.97 -2.76
CA GLY A 347 -11.12 23.14 -2.17
C GLY A 347 -10.71 23.40 -0.72
N GLY A 348 -10.81 24.67 -0.30
CA GLY A 348 -10.35 25.11 1.02
C GLY A 348 -11.10 24.47 2.21
N GLN A 349 -12.34 24.04 2.01
CA GLN A 349 -13.13 23.35 3.02
C GLN A 349 -12.52 21.99 3.44
N TYR A 350 -11.73 21.37 2.59
CA TYR A 350 -11.06 20.09 2.88
C TYR A 350 -9.72 20.25 3.59
N VAL A 351 -9.24 21.47 3.82
CA VAL A 351 -7.96 21.72 4.48
C VAL A 351 -8.09 21.50 5.97
N PHE A 352 -7.15 20.74 6.54
CA PHE A 352 -7.00 20.59 7.98
C PHE A 352 -6.25 21.77 8.61
N ALA A 353 -6.34 21.89 9.91
CA ALA A 353 -5.44 22.77 10.67
C ALA A 353 -3.99 22.26 10.52
N ARG A 354 -3.02 23.18 10.47
CA ARG A 354 -1.62 22.89 10.18
C ARG A 354 -0.96 21.91 11.17
N ASP A 355 -1.43 21.87 12.41
CA ASP A 355 -1.00 20.91 13.44
C ASP A 355 -1.40 19.47 13.09
N VAL A 356 -2.59 19.26 12.51
CA VAL A 356 -3.01 17.94 12.00
C VAL A 356 -2.11 17.50 10.84
N THR A 357 -1.83 18.41 9.91
CA THR A 357 -0.91 18.13 8.77
C THR A 357 0.48 17.76 9.27
N LEU A 358 0.98 18.45 10.31
CA LEU A 358 2.26 18.11 10.92
C LEU A 358 2.29 16.67 11.43
N ILE A 359 1.29 16.25 12.20
CA ILE A 359 1.25 14.90 12.76
C ILE A 359 1.11 13.84 11.65
N LEU A 360 0.37 14.11 10.59
CA LEU A 360 0.28 13.22 9.43
C LEU A 360 1.65 13.06 8.74
N CYS A 361 2.41 14.14 8.57
CA CYS A 361 3.75 14.10 7.98
C CYS A 361 4.77 13.41 8.91
N VAL A 362 4.66 13.60 10.23
CA VAL A 362 5.48 12.84 11.21
C VAL A 362 5.17 11.35 11.13
N ASN A 363 3.90 10.95 11.10
CA ASN A 363 3.51 9.55 10.93
C ASN A 363 4.01 8.96 9.60
N PHE A 364 3.98 9.74 8.52
CA PHE A 364 4.57 9.35 7.24
C PHE A 364 6.08 9.09 7.36
N TYR A 365 6.83 9.99 8.00
CA TYR A 365 8.27 9.85 8.24
C TYR A 365 8.58 8.61 9.08
N LEU A 366 7.90 8.45 10.23
CA LEU A 366 8.10 7.31 11.12
C LEU A 366 7.84 5.97 10.41
N THR A 367 6.76 5.89 9.65
CA THR A 367 6.42 4.69 8.85
C THR A 367 7.44 4.43 7.74
N GLY A 368 7.92 5.49 7.09
CA GLY A 368 8.92 5.40 6.05
C GLY A 368 10.27 4.90 6.55
N MET A 369 10.72 5.41 7.70
CA MET A 369 11.99 4.99 8.32
C MET A 369 12.02 3.52 8.72
N ARG A 370 10.88 2.88 8.89
CA ARG A 370 10.76 1.44 9.18
C ARG A 370 11.00 0.55 7.95
N GLN A 371 10.92 1.09 6.72
CA GLN A 371 10.92 0.26 5.49
C GLN A 371 12.19 -0.59 5.35
N ALA A 372 13.37 -0.04 5.64
CA ALA A 372 14.60 -0.82 5.62
C ALA A 372 14.53 -2.02 6.58
N THR A 373 14.09 -1.79 7.82
CA THR A 373 13.94 -2.85 8.83
C THR A 373 12.92 -3.90 8.42
N LEU A 374 11.77 -3.49 7.86
CA LEU A 374 10.73 -4.40 7.41
C LEU A 374 11.20 -5.29 6.26
N VAL A 375 11.90 -4.73 5.26
CA VAL A 375 12.47 -5.50 4.15
C VAL A 375 13.44 -6.58 4.65
N PHE A 376 14.35 -6.23 5.54
CA PHE A 376 15.30 -7.20 6.11
C PHE A 376 14.60 -8.24 6.99
N ARG A 377 13.66 -7.82 7.83
CA ARG A 377 12.82 -8.71 8.66
C ARG A 377 12.10 -9.77 7.83
N ASP A 378 11.43 -9.32 6.76
CA ASP A 378 10.57 -10.18 5.94
C ASP A 378 11.42 -11.09 5.04
N SER A 379 12.48 -10.57 4.41
CA SER A 379 13.39 -11.35 3.57
C SER A 379 14.17 -12.42 4.33
N MET A 380 14.44 -12.20 5.63
CA MET A 380 15.22 -13.12 6.47
C MET A 380 14.36 -13.99 7.40
N GLY A 381 13.03 -13.91 7.29
CA GLY A 381 12.11 -14.72 8.09
C GLY A 381 12.11 -14.39 9.60
N ILE A 382 12.50 -13.16 9.98
CA ILE A 382 12.60 -12.74 11.39
C ILE A 382 11.21 -12.48 11.98
N PHE A 383 10.19 -12.29 11.15
CA PHE A 383 8.80 -12.05 11.55
C PHE A 383 8.24 -13.08 12.56
N LYS A 384 8.86 -14.26 12.68
CA LYS A 384 8.49 -15.25 13.69
C LYS A 384 8.83 -14.82 15.13
N TYR A 385 9.81 -13.94 15.30
CA TYR A 385 10.25 -13.48 16.62
C TYR A 385 9.47 -12.26 17.11
N ASP A 386 8.92 -11.47 16.21
CA ASP A 386 8.10 -10.29 16.54
C ASP A 386 6.58 -10.48 16.28
N ARG A 387 6.15 -11.73 16.08
CA ARG A 387 4.76 -12.07 15.71
C ARG A 387 3.69 -11.50 16.65
N TYR A 388 4.01 -11.37 17.92
CA TYR A 388 3.06 -10.84 18.91
C TYR A 388 3.07 -9.30 19.00
N LYS A 389 4.00 -8.61 18.35
CA LYS A 389 4.13 -7.16 18.39
C LYS A 389 2.85 -6.44 17.91
N ALA A 390 2.21 -6.99 16.89
CA ALA A 390 1.03 -6.38 16.29
C ALA A 390 -0.15 -6.22 17.29
N ILE A 391 -0.25 -7.08 18.29
CA ILE A 391 -1.32 -7.01 19.31
C ILE A 391 -1.15 -5.79 20.23
N PRO A 392 0.00 -5.61 20.94
CA PRO A 392 0.21 -4.41 21.75
C PRO A 392 0.23 -3.13 20.92
N GLU A 393 0.75 -3.17 19.68
CA GLU A 393 0.71 -2.02 18.77
C GLU A 393 -0.74 -1.59 18.48
N ALA A 394 -1.62 -2.53 18.11
CA ALA A 394 -3.02 -2.24 17.85
C ALA A 394 -3.77 -1.78 19.12
N LEU A 395 -3.48 -2.38 20.27
CA LEU A 395 -4.11 -2.01 21.53
C LEU A 395 -3.71 -0.60 21.97
N VAL A 396 -2.42 -0.28 21.93
CA VAL A 396 -1.91 1.07 22.26
C VAL A 396 -2.48 2.09 21.28
N ASN A 397 -2.49 1.78 19.97
CA ASN A 397 -3.08 2.63 18.94
C ASN A 397 -4.54 2.94 19.27
N LEU A 398 -5.37 1.91 19.46
CA LEU A 398 -6.79 2.08 19.71
C LEU A 398 -7.05 2.88 21.00
N VAL A 399 -6.40 2.53 22.11
CA VAL A 399 -6.58 3.20 23.41
C VAL A 399 -6.13 4.65 23.34
N MET A 400 -4.94 4.91 22.82
CA MET A 400 -4.41 6.27 22.74
C MET A 400 -5.19 7.14 21.76
N SER A 401 -5.61 6.57 20.61
CA SER A 401 -6.44 7.29 19.64
C SER A 401 -7.84 7.64 20.22
N ILE A 402 -8.43 6.78 21.03
CA ILE A 402 -9.69 7.10 21.72
C ILE A 402 -9.50 8.19 22.76
N ILE A 403 -8.48 8.06 23.61
CA ILE A 403 -8.22 9.04 24.70
C ILE A 403 -7.88 10.40 24.09
N LEU A 404 -6.87 10.45 23.25
CA LEU A 404 -6.40 11.70 22.64
C LEU A 404 -7.43 12.26 21.64
N GLY A 405 -8.15 11.40 20.91
CA GLY A 405 -9.20 11.79 19.99
C GLY A 405 -10.37 12.51 20.68
N ARG A 406 -10.74 12.08 21.90
CA ARG A 406 -11.75 12.79 22.72
C ARG A 406 -11.26 14.16 23.21
N MET A 407 -9.94 14.34 23.41
CA MET A 407 -9.36 15.59 23.92
C MET A 407 -9.01 16.57 22.80
N LEU A 408 -8.49 16.09 21.68
CA LEU A 408 -7.86 16.90 20.63
C LEU A 408 -8.49 16.69 19.24
N GLY A 409 -9.61 15.95 19.16
CA GLY A 409 -10.27 15.67 17.89
C GLY A 409 -9.39 14.87 16.92
N ALA A 410 -9.41 15.24 15.65
CA ALA A 410 -8.66 14.54 14.60
C ALA A 410 -7.15 14.47 14.88
N MET A 411 -6.55 15.57 15.36
CA MET A 411 -5.15 15.61 15.76
C MET A 411 -4.83 14.50 16.78
N GLY A 412 -5.70 14.33 17.78
CA GLY A 412 -5.53 13.33 18.84
C GLY A 412 -5.53 11.89 18.32
N ILE A 413 -6.36 11.57 17.32
CA ILE A 413 -6.41 10.24 16.71
C ILE A 413 -5.07 9.93 16.04
N PHE A 414 -4.53 10.84 15.25
CA PHE A 414 -3.24 10.65 14.58
C PHE A 414 -2.05 10.69 15.54
N LEU A 415 -2.14 11.42 16.66
CA LEU A 415 -1.18 11.34 17.76
C LEU A 415 -1.19 9.94 18.40
N GLY A 416 -2.36 9.31 18.55
CA GLY A 416 -2.46 7.94 19.04
C GLY A 416 -1.67 6.97 18.19
N THR A 417 -1.76 7.09 16.87
CA THR A 417 -0.98 6.31 15.90
C THR A 417 0.53 6.57 16.05
N MET A 418 0.94 7.83 16.23
CA MET A 418 2.33 8.19 16.50
C MET A 418 2.84 7.55 17.79
N VAL A 419 2.10 7.67 18.89
CA VAL A 419 2.45 7.09 20.19
C VAL A 419 2.60 5.58 20.09
N SER A 420 1.66 4.90 19.44
CA SER A 420 1.72 3.46 19.21
C SER A 420 2.99 3.07 18.45
N THR A 421 3.31 3.75 17.36
CA THR A 421 4.52 3.48 16.57
C THR A 421 5.80 3.70 17.39
N VAL A 422 5.87 4.81 18.12
CA VAL A 422 7.05 5.17 18.93
C VAL A 422 7.25 4.22 20.11
N THR A 423 6.19 3.75 20.74
CA THR A 423 6.28 2.88 21.93
C THR A 423 6.46 1.40 21.59
N THR A 424 6.13 0.97 20.37
CA THR A 424 6.17 -0.44 19.98
C THR A 424 7.10 -0.69 18.80
N SER A 425 6.68 -0.38 17.59
CA SER A 425 7.32 -0.79 16.35
C SER A 425 8.73 -0.21 16.16
N LEU A 426 8.93 1.03 16.58
CA LEU A 426 10.22 1.73 16.45
C LEU A 426 11.35 1.02 17.19
N TRP A 427 11.04 0.32 18.29
CA TRP A 427 12.03 -0.38 19.10
C TRP A 427 12.10 -1.87 18.81
N ILE A 428 10.95 -2.53 18.73
CA ILE A 428 10.88 -3.99 18.66
C ILE A 428 11.45 -4.51 17.34
N GLU A 429 11.08 -3.94 16.21
CA GLU A 429 11.50 -4.41 14.88
C GLU A 429 13.03 -4.38 14.69
N PRO A 430 13.72 -3.22 14.89
CA PRO A 430 15.18 -3.19 14.76
C PRO A 430 15.87 -4.03 15.81
N TYR A 431 15.38 -4.04 17.06
CA TYR A 431 15.97 -4.85 18.12
C TYR A 431 15.96 -6.34 17.77
N MET A 432 14.84 -6.86 17.22
CA MET A 432 14.75 -8.25 16.80
C MET A 432 15.68 -8.57 15.62
N LEU A 433 15.82 -7.66 14.65
CA LEU A 433 16.76 -7.79 13.54
C LEU A 433 18.21 -7.87 14.04
N TYR A 434 18.61 -6.93 14.90
CA TYR A 434 19.96 -6.86 15.44
C TYR A 434 20.31 -8.06 16.33
N LYS A 435 19.35 -8.51 17.16
CA LYS A 435 19.53 -9.62 18.08
C LYS A 435 19.61 -10.98 17.38
N HIS A 436 18.72 -11.24 16.42
CA HIS A 436 18.55 -12.61 15.89
C HIS A 436 19.23 -12.84 14.54
N ARG A 437 19.69 -11.79 13.87
CA ARG A 437 20.32 -11.94 12.56
C ARG A 437 21.71 -11.31 12.48
N LEU A 438 21.86 -10.07 12.93
CA LEU A 438 23.17 -9.42 12.96
C LEU A 438 24.00 -9.84 14.17
N GLU A 439 23.36 -10.22 15.27
CA GLU A 439 23.98 -10.65 16.54
C GLU A 439 24.95 -9.61 17.12
N ILE A 440 24.57 -8.33 16.97
CA ILE A 440 25.32 -7.19 17.47
C ILE A 440 24.39 -6.24 18.24
N SER A 441 24.98 -5.27 18.94
CA SER A 441 24.19 -4.26 19.67
C SER A 441 23.40 -3.36 18.74
N SER A 442 22.12 -3.13 19.05
CA SER A 442 21.24 -2.19 18.33
C SER A 442 21.44 -0.72 18.74
N LYS A 443 22.25 -0.41 19.76
CA LYS A 443 22.50 0.97 20.23
C LYS A 443 22.96 1.92 19.13
N PRO A 444 23.91 1.55 18.24
CA PRO A 444 24.35 2.43 17.16
C PRO A 444 23.23 2.77 16.16
N TYR A 445 22.31 1.82 15.92
CA TYR A 445 21.13 2.06 15.07
C TYR A 445 20.24 3.15 15.67
N PHE A 446 19.89 3.04 16.95
CA PHE A 446 19.02 4.03 17.61
C PHE A 446 19.69 5.39 17.68
N LEU A 447 20.99 5.47 17.97
CA LEU A 447 21.71 6.73 17.94
C LEU A 447 21.63 7.39 16.55
N ARG A 448 21.86 6.61 15.48
CA ARG A 448 21.70 7.10 14.10
C ARG A 448 20.27 7.52 13.78
N TYR A 449 19.29 6.74 14.22
CA TYR A 449 17.88 7.07 14.04
C TYR A 449 17.54 8.44 14.63
N PHE A 450 17.95 8.67 15.88
CA PHE A 450 17.72 9.96 16.53
C PHE A 450 18.49 11.11 15.88
N LEU A 451 19.71 10.86 15.42
CA LEU A 451 20.47 11.86 14.66
C LEU A 451 19.75 12.23 13.36
N TYR A 452 19.28 11.24 12.60
CA TYR A 452 18.53 11.45 11.36
C TYR A 452 17.23 12.19 11.62
N ALA A 453 16.49 11.81 12.66
CA ALA A 453 15.27 12.50 13.04
C ALA A 453 15.54 13.95 13.47
N ALA A 454 16.60 14.20 14.22
CA ALA A 454 17.01 15.55 14.62
C ALA A 454 17.39 16.41 13.41
N VAL A 455 18.17 15.88 12.47
CA VAL A 455 18.52 16.59 11.22
C VAL A 455 17.26 16.91 10.42
N THR A 456 16.35 15.94 10.24
CA THR A 456 15.08 16.15 9.53
C THR A 456 14.22 17.22 10.23
N PHE A 457 14.15 17.18 11.57
CA PHE A 457 13.40 18.17 12.34
C PHE A 457 13.98 19.58 12.21
N VAL A 458 15.30 19.72 12.30
CA VAL A 458 15.99 21.02 12.13
C VAL A 458 15.74 21.55 10.71
N MET A 459 15.87 20.70 9.68
CA MET A 459 15.61 21.08 8.31
C MET A 459 14.17 21.51 8.10
N TRP A 460 13.21 20.72 8.59
CA TRP A 460 11.80 21.09 8.57
C TRP A 460 11.56 22.45 9.21
N PHE A 461 12.11 22.70 10.41
CA PHE A 461 11.94 23.98 11.12
C PHE A 461 12.50 25.17 10.34
N LEU A 462 13.70 25.02 9.74
CA LEU A 462 14.33 26.08 8.95
C LEU A 462 13.56 26.34 7.66
N GLU A 463 13.12 25.29 6.97
CA GLU A 463 12.38 25.41 5.72
C GLU A 463 10.97 25.95 5.93
N ASP A 464 10.30 25.57 7.03
CA ASP A 464 9.01 26.17 7.40
C ASP A 464 9.14 27.69 7.56
N ARG A 465 10.19 28.17 8.26
CA ARG A 465 10.45 29.61 8.41
C ARG A 465 10.70 30.30 7.07
N LEU A 466 11.44 29.69 6.17
CA LEU A 466 11.69 30.22 4.85
C LEU A 466 10.43 30.23 3.98
N CYS A 467 9.68 29.14 4.01
CA CYS A 467 8.47 28.95 3.20
C CYS A 467 7.29 29.86 3.64
N GLN A 468 7.26 30.31 4.90
CA GLN A 468 6.25 31.27 5.39
C GLN A 468 6.35 32.63 4.67
N HIS A 469 7.51 32.99 4.13
CA HIS A 469 7.69 34.26 3.37
C HIS A 469 7.28 34.14 1.90
N ILE A 470 6.97 32.92 1.43
CA ILE A 470 6.52 32.68 0.05
C ILE A 470 5.00 32.91 0.01
N ALA A 471 4.59 34.03 -0.59
CA ALA A 471 3.20 34.41 -0.76
C ALA A 471 2.77 34.27 -2.22
N GLY A 472 1.49 34.00 -2.46
CA GLY A 472 0.92 33.86 -3.80
C GLY A 472 -0.32 32.99 -3.82
N GLY A 473 -0.82 32.65 -5.00
CA GLY A 473 -1.91 31.68 -5.13
C GLY A 473 -1.45 30.24 -4.81
N PRO A 474 -2.39 29.32 -4.45
CA PRO A 474 -2.05 27.96 -4.03
C PRO A 474 -1.16 27.19 -5.01
N PHE A 475 -1.36 27.39 -6.31
CA PHE A 475 -0.54 26.76 -7.36
C PHE A 475 0.93 27.21 -7.30
N PHE A 476 1.16 28.54 -7.19
CA PHE A 476 2.50 29.11 -7.09
C PHE A 476 3.19 28.66 -5.81
N ILE A 477 2.47 28.68 -4.68
CA ILE A 477 2.97 28.22 -3.38
C ILE A 477 3.41 26.77 -3.46
N CYS A 478 2.59 25.86 -4.02
CA CYS A 478 2.95 24.44 -4.17
C CYS A 478 4.25 24.25 -4.94
N ILE A 479 4.38 24.86 -6.12
CA ILE A 479 5.54 24.66 -6.97
C ILE A 479 6.79 25.27 -6.34
N PHE A 480 6.69 26.52 -5.88
CA PHE A 480 7.87 27.24 -5.40
C PHE A 480 8.39 26.66 -4.08
N ARG A 481 7.49 26.34 -3.12
CA ARG A 481 7.89 25.65 -1.88
C ARG A 481 8.48 24.29 -2.16
N LEU A 482 7.89 23.50 -3.08
CA LEU A 482 8.45 22.20 -3.47
C LEU A 482 9.87 22.33 -3.99
N LEU A 483 10.12 23.28 -4.89
CA LEU A 483 11.47 23.52 -5.45
C LEU A 483 12.47 23.94 -4.38
N VAL A 484 12.07 24.83 -3.48
CA VAL A 484 12.90 25.28 -2.34
C VAL A 484 13.24 24.11 -1.44
N CYS A 485 12.23 23.33 -0.99
CA CYS A 485 12.45 22.19 -0.12
C CYS A 485 13.32 21.12 -0.78
N VAL A 486 13.04 20.75 -2.02
CA VAL A 486 13.86 19.77 -2.76
C VAL A 486 15.30 20.25 -2.90
N PHE A 487 15.52 21.51 -3.23
CA PHE A 487 16.88 22.04 -3.42
C PHE A 487 17.64 22.13 -2.09
N ILE A 488 17.06 22.78 -1.08
CA ILE A 488 17.74 23.04 0.21
C ILE A 488 18.00 21.73 0.95
N THR A 489 16.97 20.88 1.11
CA THR A 489 17.13 19.59 1.81
C THR A 489 18.21 18.73 1.16
N ASN A 490 18.19 18.56 -0.18
CA ASN A 490 19.21 17.78 -0.88
C ASN A 490 20.61 18.39 -0.74
N LEU A 491 20.73 19.73 -0.83
CA LEU A 491 22.00 20.41 -0.66
C LEU A 491 22.58 20.15 0.75
N VAL A 492 21.75 20.31 1.78
CA VAL A 492 22.19 20.12 3.17
C VAL A 492 22.48 18.65 3.44
N PHE A 493 21.66 17.72 2.98
CA PHE A 493 21.93 16.29 3.11
C PHE A 493 23.24 15.91 2.42
N LEU A 494 23.48 16.44 1.22
CA LEU A 494 24.74 16.23 0.52
C LEU A 494 25.93 16.75 1.31
N LEU A 495 25.84 17.97 1.85
CA LEU A 495 26.91 18.56 2.65
C LEU A 495 27.18 17.79 3.95
N LEU A 496 26.13 17.30 4.62
CA LEU A 496 26.27 16.55 5.86
C LEU A 496 26.79 15.11 5.64
N TYR A 497 26.30 14.44 4.58
CA TYR A 497 26.48 13.00 4.42
C TYR A 497 27.51 12.60 3.35
N HIS A 498 28.06 13.51 2.54
CA HIS A 498 28.97 13.15 1.42
C HIS A 498 30.22 12.36 1.85
N ARG A 499 30.64 12.46 3.10
CA ARG A 499 31.78 11.74 3.68
C ARG A 499 31.42 10.45 4.39
N THR A 500 30.14 10.15 4.58
CA THR A 500 29.71 8.91 5.27
C THR A 500 29.97 7.69 4.39
N GLY A 501 30.23 6.54 5.04
CA GLY A 501 30.50 5.28 4.33
C GLY A 501 29.32 4.82 3.50
N GLU A 502 28.09 5.04 3.99
CA GLU A 502 26.84 4.71 3.31
C GLU A 502 26.70 5.51 2.01
N PHE A 503 26.93 6.81 2.05
CA PHE A 503 26.88 7.67 0.87
C PHE A 503 27.94 7.27 -0.16
N GLN A 504 29.18 7.02 0.27
CA GLN A 504 30.26 6.61 -0.63
C GLN A 504 29.97 5.27 -1.31
N MET A 505 29.41 4.31 -0.56
CA MET A 505 28.97 3.02 -1.10
C MET A 505 27.90 3.23 -2.19
N LEU A 506 26.83 3.98 -1.89
CA LEU A 506 25.75 4.24 -2.84
C LEU A 506 26.22 5.02 -4.08
N ARG A 507 27.09 6.01 -3.89
CA ARG A 507 27.73 6.74 -4.99
C ARG A 507 28.55 5.80 -5.88
N GLY A 508 29.30 4.88 -5.29
CA GLY A 508 30.08 3.88 -6.02
C GLY A 508 29.20 3.00 -6.90
N GLU A 509 28.10 2.47 -6.35
CA GLU A 509 27.15 1.65 -7.11
C GLU A 509 26.42 2.45 -8.19
N ALA A 510 25.99 3.67 -7.88
CA ALA A 510 25.35 4.54 -8.86
C ALA A 510 26.29 4.86 -10.04
N LEU A 511 27.59 5.12 -9.78
CA LEU A 511 28.58 5.35 -10.83
C LEU A 511 28.83 4.10 -11.69
N LYS A 512 28.84 2.89 -11.09
CA LYS A 512 28.94 1.63 -11.86
C LYS A 512 27.76 1.47 -12.79
N LEU A 513 26.53 1.71 -12.31
CA LEU A 513 25.32 1.64 -13.12
C LEU A 513 25.32 2.68 -14.26
N LEU A 514 25.67 3.92 -13.97
CA LEU A 514 25.76 4.98 -14.98
C LEU A 514 26.79 4.65 -16.05
N ARG A 515 27.95 4.11 -15.69
CA ARG A 515 28.97 3.66 -16.67
C ARG A 515 28.46 2.52 -17.55
N LYS A 516 27.65 1.62 -16.99
CA LYS A 516 27.05 0.51 -17.75
C LYS A 516 25.98 0.99 -18.73
N TRP A 517 25.17 1.97 -18.35
CA TRP A 517 24.03 2.46 -19.15
C TRP A 517 24.42 3.56 -20.15
N PHE A 518 25.44 4.35 -19.83
CA PHE A 518 25.92 5.48 -20.65
C PHE A 518 27.44 5.40 -20.86
N PRO A 519 27.97 4.35 -21.52
CA PRO A 519 29.40 4.17 -21.70
C PRO A 519 30.05 5.34 -22.47
N GLY A 520 29.33 5.94 -23.43
CA GLY A 520 29.82 7.10 -24.19
C GLY A 520 30.00 8.39 -23.41
N PHE A 521 29.27 8.60 -22.31
CA PHE A 521 29.38 9.83 -21.51
C PHE A 521 30.69 9.88 -20.71
N PHE A 522 31.24 8.73 -20.32
CA PHE A 522 32.45 8.63 -19.51
C PHE A 522 33.74 8.50 -20.34
N THR A 523 33.63 8.34 -21.68
CA THR A 523 34.81 8.36 -22.56
C THR A 523 35.27 9.79 -22.87
N VAL A 524 34.38 10.78 -22.72
CA VAL A 524 34.67 12.21 -22.98
C VAL A 524 35.44 12.88 -21.80
N PHE A 525 35.37 12.30 -20.60
CA PHE A 525 36.01 12.81 -19.37
C PHE A 525 37.12 11.88 -18.84
N LYS A 526 37.87 11.19 -19.71
CA LYS A 526 39.16 10.63 -19.28
C LYS A 526 40.17 11.77 -19.28
N PRO A 527 40.85 12.03 -18.13
CA PRO A 527 41.94 12.97 -18.07
C PRO A 527 43.13 12.51 -18.93
#